data_67ee8d8b543081c4cbac43cbfc361b3c
#
_entry.id   67ee8d8b543081c4cbac43cbfc361b3c
#
_cell.length_a   1.000
_cell.length_b   1.000
_cell.length_c   1.000
_cell.angle_alpha   90.00
_cell.angle_beta   90.00
_cell.angle_gamma   90.00
#
_symmetry.space_group_name_H-M   'P 1'
#
loop_
_entity.id
_entity.type
_entity.pdbx_description
1 polymer ?
#
loop_
_entity_poly.entity_id
_entity_poly.type
_entity_poly.pdbx_seq_one_letter_code
_entity_poly.pdbx_strand_id
1 'polypeptide(L)'
;MRKMSTVLRAISKGETKMKFNTKLLHGKAGRNTPDGATLPGISQVSAFSYDSAEHLEKVFGNKAPGFAYTRIGNPTVAAFEQRINEVEGGTGAVACASGMAAITVALLNVLSAGDEIIAGSGLFGGTIDLFKDLEAFGITTHFIPHITVEDIKPVLNQNIKAVFGEIIGNPGLDVVNIKEVSDFLHENGVPFIVDATTATPYLINALAAGADIVIHSSSKYINGSGNAISGIIVDGGKFQWDKERYPAMKEYSKYGKFAYTARLRNDVWRNMGGCLAPMNAYLNILGLETLGIRMKVLCQNALTLAKALEKLPGITVNYPGLESSPYKTLVDEQFGGLGGAILTIRAGSRENAFKLINSLKYALIATNIGDLRTLVIHAASTIYLHSTQEEQEHAGVYDDTIRISVGLEDVEDLIEDFTQAVKNI
;
A
#
# COMPACT_ATOMS: atom_id res chain seq x y z
N MET A 1 23.87 6.29 -42.57
CA MET A 1 23.05 7.48 -42.25
C MET A 1 21.53 7.30 -42.46
N ARG A 2 21.01 6.57 -43.48
CA ARG A 2 19.56 6.40 -43.71
C ARG A 2 18.82 5.56 -42.63
N LYS A 3 19.47 4.57 -42.00
CA LYS A 3 18.84 3.74 -40.93
C LYS A 3 18.68 4.49 -39.59
N MET A 4 19.54 5.44 -39.27
CA MET A 4 19.45 6.26 -38.07
C MET A 4 18.31 7.29 -38.14
N SER A 5 17.99 7.81 -39.36
CA SER A 5 16.89 8.75 -39.55
C SER A 5 15.49 8.11 -39.40
N THR A 6 15.39 6.80 -39.68
CA THR A 6 14.13 6.05 -39.55
C THR A 6 13.82 5.74 -38.09
N VAL A 7 14.84 5.46 -37.28
CA VAL A 7 14.68 5.24 -35.81
C VAL A 7 14.31 6.54 -35.11
N LEU A 8 14.95 7.67 -35.50
CA LEU A 8 14.63 9.01 -34.95
C LEU A 8 13.23 9.50 -35.37
N ARG A 9 12.72 9.10 -36.54
CA ARG A 9 11.35 9.41 -36.97
C ARG A 9 10.28 8.51 -36.30
N ALA A 10 10.63 7.30 -35.92
CA ALA A 10 9.73 6.42 -35.17
C ALA A 10 9.53 6.89 -33.70
N ILE A 11 10.53 7.60 -33.15
CA ILE A 11 10.47 8.19 -31.80
C ILE A 11 9.51 9.41 -31.74
N SER A 12 9.20 10.04 -32.89
CA SER A 12 8.38 11.27 -32.94
C SER A 12 6.88 11.07 -33.10
N LYS A 13 6.35 9.83 -33.11
CA LYS A 13 4.91 9.52 -33.30
C LYS A 13 4.36 8.37 -32.48
N GLY A 14 5.06 7.91 -31.45
CA GLY A 14 4.54 7.00 -30.44
C GLY A 14 4.95 7.52 -29.06
N GLU A 15 4.03 7.74 -28.15
CA GLU A 15 4.35 7.89 -26.75
C GLU A 15 5.06 6.60 -26.33
N THR A 16 6.39 6.63 -26.28
CA THR A 16 7.18 5.52 -25.76
C THR A 16 6.78 5.35 -24.30
N LYS A 17 6.06 4.27 -24.00
CA LYS A 17 5.62 3.94 -22.63
C LYS A 17 6.85 3.85 -21.74
N MET A 18 7.08 4.86 -20.90
CA MET A 18 8.22 4.90 -19.98
C MET A 18 8.20 3.65 -19.09
N LYS A 19 9.37 3.04 -18.90
CA LYS A 19 9.56 1.98 -17.91
C LYS A 19 9.49 2.57 -16.49
N PHE A 20 9.28 1.72 -15.49
CA PHE A 20 8.97 2.09 -14.11
C PHE A 20 9.94 3.14 -13.54
N ASN A 21 11.24 2.88 -13.48
CA ASN A 21 12.22 3.83 -12.92
C ASN A 21 12.27 5.15 -13.70
N THR A 22 12.16 5.11 -15.02
CA THR A 22 12.08 6.33 -15.84
C THR A 22 10.82 7.14 -15.52
N LYS A 23 9.69 6.44 -15.27
CA LYS A 23 8.41 7.07 -14.91
C LYS A 23 8.48 7.74 -13.54
N LEU A 24 9.15 7.12 -12.55
CA LEU A 24 9.38 7.72 -11.24
C LEU A 24 10.12 9.07 -11.32
N LEU A 25 11.11 9.18 -12.20
CA LEU A 25 11.99 10.35 -12.31
C LEU A 25 11.49 11.40 -13.30
N HIS A 26 10.84 10.98 -14.39
CA HIS A 26 10.53 11.80 -15.55
C HIS A 26 9.05 11.76 -15.97
N GLY A 27 8.17 11.25 -15.14
CA GLY A 27 6.73 11.32 -15.35
C GLY A 27 6.25 12.79 -15.47
N LYS A 28 5.06 12.99 -16.00
CA LYS A 28 4.50 14.35 -16.22
C LYS A 28 4.47 15.18 -14.93
N ALA A 29 4.18 14.53 -13.82
CA ALA A 29 4.17 15.16 -12.50
C ALA A 29 5.54 15.66 -12.00
N GLY A 30 6.64 15.07 -12.50
CA GLY A 30 8.01 15.46 -12.12
C GLY A 30 8.59 16.64 -12.91
N ARG A 31 7.91 17.11 -13.97
CA ARG A 31 8.45 18.10 -14.91
C ARG A 31 7.95 19.53 -14.71
N ASN A 32 6.93 19.75 -13.90
CA ASN A 32 6.27 21.05 -13.77
C ASN A 32 6.61 21.74 -12.44
N THR A 33 7.88 22.07 -12.24
CA THR A 33 8.26 22.99 -11.16
C THR A 33 8.30 24.41 -11.74
N PRO A 34 7.65 25.41 -11.10
CA PRO A 34 7.54 26.76 -11.65
C PRO A 34 8.89 27.41 -11.97
N ASP A 35 9.92 27.09 -11.20
CA ASP A 35 11.25 27.71 -11.27
C ASP A 35 12.29 26.84 -12.00
N GLY A 36 11.86 25.77 -12.69
CA GLY A 36 12.78 24.82 -13.34
C GLY A 36 13.59 23.95 -12.38
N ALA A 37 13.23 23.93 -11.09
CA ALA A 37 13.85 23.05 -10.11
C ALA A 37 13.58 21.58 -10.43
N THR A 38 14.54 20.69 -10.12
CA THR A 38 14.39 19.24 -10.37
C THR A 38 13.47 18.55 -9.37
N LEU A 39 13.18 19.20 -8.25
CA LEU A 39 12.26 18.74 -7.19
C LEU A 39 11.24 19.85 -6.86
N PRO A 40 10.03 19.51 -6.41
CA PRO A 40 9.06 20.52 -5.97
C PRO A 40 9.57 21.23 -4.72
N GLY A 41 9.25 22.53 -4.59
CA GLY A 41 9.49 23.29 -3.36
C GLY A 41 8.61 22.80 -2.21
N ILE A 42 9.06 23.04 -0.98
CA ILE A 42 8.29 22.70 0.24
C ILE A 42 7.45 23.91 0.65
N SER A 43 6.13 23.85 0.45
CA SER A 43 5.18 24.88 0.89
C SER A 43 4.70 24.59 2.31
N GLN A 44 5.53 24.90 3.30
CA GLN A 44 5.23 24.67 4.73
C GLN A 44 4.42 25.84 5.31
N VAL A 45 3.19 26.03 4.79
CA VAL A 45 2.27 27.09 5.17
C VAL A 45 0.87 26.53 5.44
N SER A 46 0.07 27.21 6.26
CA SER A 46 -1.33 26.85 6.51
C SER A 46 -2.30 27.42 5.48
N ALA A 47 -2.04 28.64 4.98
CA ALA A 47 -2.94 29.37 4.11
C ALA A 47 -2.21 30.04 2.94
N PHE A 48 -2.97 30.33 1.88
CA PHE A 48 -2.50 30.98 0.66
C PHE A 48 -3.30 32.27 0.42
N SER A 49 -2.63 33.36 0.08
CA SER A 49 -3.25 34.67 -0.18
C SER A 49 -3.66 34.81 -1.65
N TYR A 50 -4.66 35.66 -1.88
CA TYR A 50 -5.18 36.02 -3.19
C TYR A 50 -5.33 37.53 -3.32
N ASP A 51 -5.18 38.05 -4.52
CA ASP A 51 -5.28 39.50 -4.80
C ASP A 51 -6.73 39.98 -4.80
N SER A 52 -7.72 39.09 -4.93
CA SER A 52 -9.13 39.46 -4.87
C SER A 52 -9.99 38.40 -4.18
N ALA A 53 -11.05 38.84 -3.54
CA ALA A 53 -12.06 37.98 -2.89
C ALA A 53 -12.78 37.07 -3.91
N GLU A 54 -13.04 37.59 -5.11
CA GLU A 54 -13.70 36.85 -6.19
C GLU A 54 -12.84 35.71 -6.73
N HIS A 55 -11.51 35.88 -6.72
CA HIS A 55 -10.62 34.79 -7.09
C HIS A 55 -10.63 33.69 -6.03
N LEU A 56 -10.53 34.07 -4.77
CA LEU A 56 -10.60 33.12 -3.65
C LEU A 56 -11.95 32.37 -3.63
N GLU A 57 -13.07 33.07 -3.86
CA GLU A 57 -14.39 32.44 -3.99
C GLU A 57 -14.42 31.37 -5.09
N LYS A 58 -13.83 31.66 -6.27
CA LYS A 58 -13.76 30.71 -7.38
C LYS A 58 -12.92 29.47 -7.02
N VAL A 59 -11.81 29.66 -6.30
CA VAL A 59 -10.96 28.55 -5.83
C VAL A 59 -11.71 27.68 -4.82
N PHE A 60 -12.36 28.29 -3.82
CA PHE A 60 -13.19 27.56 -2.85
C PHE A 60 -14.37 26.81 -3.51
N GLY A 61 -14.96 27.43 -4.54
CA GLY A 61 -16.05 26.84 -5.32
C GLY A 61 -15.61 25.82 -6.38
N ASN A 62 -14.33 25.44 -6.43
CA ASN A 62 -13.75 24.56 -7.46
C ASN A 62 -13.97 25.06 -8.91
N LYS A 63 -14.11 26.38 -9.08
CA LYS A 63 -14.30 27.05 -10.39
C LYS A 63 -13.00 27.63 -10.96
N ALA A 64 -11.93 27.67 -10.17
CA ALA A 64 -10.58 28.04 -10.57
C ALA A 64 -9.55 27.16 -9.89
N PRO A 65 -8.41 26.85 -10.54
CA PRO A 65 -7.30 26.16 -9.89
C PRO A 65 -6.68 27.05 -8.80
N GLY A 66 -6.19 26.43 -7.72
CA GLY A 66 -5.51 27.13 -6.64
C GLY A 66 -5.49 26.35 -5.34
N PHE A 67 -4.73 26.86 -4.37
CA PHE A 67 -4.65 26.33 -3.01
C PHE A 67 -5.10 27.43 -2.03
N ALA A 68 -6.03 27.13 -1.14
CA ALA A 68 -6.53 28.10 -0.18
C ALA A 68 -6.04 27.83 1.25
N TYR A 69 -6.06 26.58 1.64
CA TYR A 69 -5.68 26.11 2.98
C TYR A 69 -5.09 24.71 2.92
N THR A 70 -3.97 24.49 3.58
CA THR A 70 -3.17 23.26 3.44
C THR A 70 -3.95 21.98 3.79
N ARG A 71 -4.88 22.01 4.76
CA ARG A 71 -5.75 20.86 5.04
C ARG A 71 -6.61 20.45 3.83
N ILE A 72 -6.94 21.39 2.95
CA ILE A 72 -7.78 21.15 1.77
C ILE A 72 -6.93 20.81 0.55
N GLY A 73 -5.74 21.40 0.46
CA GLY A 73 -4.78 21.18 -0.62
C GLY A 73 -3.51 22.01 -0.43
N ASN A 74 -2.39 21.42 -0.87
CA ASN A 74 -1.07 22.04 -0.76
C ASN A 74 -0.22 21.62 -1.97
N PRO A 75 0.58 22.52 -2.59
CA PRO A 75 1.31 22.21 -3.81
C PRO A 75 2.35 21.09 -3.64
N THR A 76 3.02 20.98 -2.50
CA THR A 76 3.97 19.90 -2.22
C THR A 76 3.26 18.55 -2.08
N VAL A 77 2.12 18.53 -1.38
CA VAL A 77 1.29 17.33 -1.23
C VAL A 77 0.72 16.91 -2.60
N ALA A 78 0.22 17.87 -3.39
CA ALA A 78 -0.28 17.60 -4.74
C ALA A 78 0.79 17.02 -5.66
N ALA A 79 2.04 17.45 -5.54
CA ALA A 79 3.16 16.90 -6.31
C ALA A 79 3.42 15.42 -5.96
N PHE A 80 3.32 15.03 -4.68
CA PHE A 80 3.42 13.65 -4.25
C PHE A 80 2.24 12.81 -4.79
N GLU A 81 1.01 13.31 -4.62
CA GLU A 81 -0.20 12.66 -5.11
C GLU A 81 -0.16 12.39 -6.62
N GLN A 82 0.25 13.39 -7.40
CA GLN A 82 0.36 13.27 -8.85
C GLN A 82 1.38 12.20 -9.27
N ARG A 83 2.53 12.12 -8.59
CA ARG A 83 3.57 11.13 -8.89
C ARG A 83 3.09 9.70 -8.61
N ILE A 84 2.45 9.47 -7.46
CA ILE A 84 1.88 8.14 -7.14
C ILE A 84 0.74 7.80 -8.10
N ASN A 85 -0.18 8.75 -8.35
CA ASN A 85 -1.27 8.55 -9.30
C ASN A 85 -0.79 8.15 -10.68
N GLU A 86 0.29 8.78 -11.17
CA GLU A 86 0.88 8.45 -12.45
C GLU A 86 1.49 7.04 -12.46
N VAL A 87 2.18 6.65 -11.38
CA VAL A 87 2.83 5.34 -11.28
C VAL A 87 1.78 4.22 -11.21
N GLU A 88 0.74 4.39 -10.42
CA GLU A 88 -0.38 3.45 -10.32
C GLU A 88 -1.30 3.46 -11.55
N GLY A 89 -1.29 4.54 -12.33
CA GLY A 89 -2.18 4.70 -13.48
C GLY A 89 -3.62 5.03 -13.09
N GLY A 90 -3.81 5.67 -11.95
CA GLY A 90 -5.10 6.09 -11.42
C GLY A 90 -5.66 7.34 -12.10
N THR A 91 -6.91 7.68 -11.76
CA THR A 91 -7.60 8.91 -12.16
C THR A 91 -7.41 10.03 -11.15
N GLY A 92 -7.18 9.69 -9.89
CA GLY A 92 -6.92 10.63 -8.81
C GLY A 92 -6.27 9.96 -7.60
N ALA A 93 -5.48 10.74 -6.85
CA ALA A 93 -4.87 10.28 -5.61
C ALA A 93 -5.09 11.30 -4.50
N VAL A 94 -5.18 10.83 -3.24
CA VAL A 94 -5.37 11.64 -2.05
C VAL A 94 -4.39 11.19 -0.96
N ALA A 95 -3.45 12.05 -0.60
CA ALA A 95 -2.47 11.77 0.44
C ALA A 95 -3.05 12.01 1.85
N CYS A 96 -2.71 11.11 2.77
CA CYS A 96 -3.23 11.07 4.13
C CYS A 96 -2.10 11.12 5.17
N ALA A 97 -2.45 11.52 6.39
CA ALA A 97 -1.52 11.64 7.52
C ALA A 97 -0.87 10.30 7.93
N SER A 98 -1.52 9.16 7.63
CA SER A 98 -1.01 7.81 7.88
C SER A 98 -1.70 6.80 6.96
N GLY A 99 -1.18 5.56 6.90
CA GLY A 99 -1.86 4.45 6.24
C GLY A 99 -3.23 4.17 6.84
N MET A 100 -3.34 4.17 8.18
CA MET A 100 -4.62 3.99 8.87
C MET A 100 -5.63 5.08 8.53
N ALA A 101 -5.20 6.37 8.48
CA ALA A 101 -6.06 7.45 8.03
C ALA A 101 -6.52 7.24 6.58
N ALA A 102 -5.65 6.72 5.70
CA ALA A 102 -6.02 6.42 4.32
C ALA A 102 -7.08 5.31 4.26
N ILE A 103 -6.91 4.20 4.99
CA ILE A 103 -7.90 3.11 5.05
C ILE A 103 -9.22 3.64 5.58
N THR A 104 -9.21 4.34 6.72
CA THR A 104 -10.42 4.88 7.36
C THR A 104 -11.22 5.77 6.41
N VAL A 105 -10.60 6.78 5.81
CA VAL A 105 -11.34 7.71 4.95
C VAL A 105 -11.72 7.10 3.60
N ALA A 106 -10.94 6.11 3.10
CA ALA A 106 -11.30 5.38 1.90
C ALA A 106 -12.58 4.55 2.08
N LEU A 107 -12.71 3.86 3.23
CA LEU A 107 -13.88 3.07 3.58
C LEU A 107 -15.09 3.96 3.87
N LEU A 108 -14.96 4.97 4.72
CA LEU A 108 -16.04 5.90 5.05
C LEU A 108 -16.47 6.77 3.84
N ASN A 109 -15.69 6.76 2.77
CA ASN A 109 -16.09 7.36 1.50
C ASN A 109 -17.20 6.57 0.78
N VAL A 110 -17.42 5.32 1.11
CA VAL A 110 -18.42 4.45 0.47
C VAL A 110 -19.38 3.78 1.46
N LEU A 111 -18.95 3.61 2.72
CA LEU A 111 -19.72 2.95 3.78
C LEU A 111 -20.50 3.95 4.62
N SER A 112 -21.66 3.51 5.09
CA SER A 112 -22.55 4.20 6.02
C SER A 112 -23.04 3.23 7.08
N ALA A 113 -23.69 3.72 8.14
CA ALA A 113 -24.32 2.84 9.14
C ALA A 113 -25.35 1.90 8.48
N GLY A 114 -25.26 0.62 8.80
CA GLY A 114 -26.04 -0.46 8.19
C GLY A 114 -25.38 -1.16 7.02
N ASP A 115 -24.27 -0.64 6.50
CA ASP A 115 -23.48 -1.29 5.45
C ASP A 115 -22.54 -2.36 6.05
N GLU A 116 -22.16 -3.30 5.19
CA GLU A 116 -21.28 -4.41 5.55
C GLU A 116 -20.05 -4.43 4.63
N ILE A 117 -18.93 -4.93 5.16
CA ILE A 117 -17.67 -5.12 4.42
C ILE A 117 -17.14 -6.54 4.63
N ILE A 118 -16.53 -7.13 3.61
CA ILE A 118 -15.76 -8.36 3.73
C ILE A 118 -14.27 -8.00 3.82
N ALA A 119 -13.56 -8.62 4.76
CA ALA A 119 -12.12 -8.43 4.96
C ALA A 119 -11.41 -9.76 5.23
N GLY A 120 -10.14 -9.87 4.80
CA GLY A 120 -9.31 -11.04 5.12
C GLY A 120 -8.88 -11.07 6.58
N SER A 121 -8.79 -12.24 7.18
CA SER A 121 -8.31 -12.41 8.57
C SER A 121 -6.80 -12.18 8.71
N GLY A 122 -6.02 -12.29 7.63
CA GLY A 122 -4.57 -12.10 7.61
C GLY A 122 -4.09 -10.66 7.43
N LEU A 123 -4.93 -9.66 7.73
CA LEU A 123 -4.58 -8.24 7.64
C LEU A 123 -3.61 -7.80 8.74
N PHE A 124 -2.95 -6.68 8.53
CA PHE A 124 -2.21 -5.98 9.59
C PHE A 124 -3.09 -5.76 10.82
N GLY A 125 -2.58 -6.08 12.03
CA GLY A 125 -3.35 -6.03 13.27
C GLY A 125 -4.10 -4.73 13.50
N GLY A 126 -3.46 -3.58 13.24
CA GLY A 126 -4.13 -2.27 13.34
C GLY A 126 -5.30 -2.08 12.36
N THR A 127 -5.30 -2.78 11.22
CA THR A 127 -6.44 -2.76 10.27
C THR A 127 -7.59 -3.59 10.81
N ILE A 128 -7.29 -4.74 11.44
CA ILE A 128 -8.30 -5.56 12.12
C ILE A 128 -8.95 -4.77 13.25
N ASP A 129 -8.15 -4.08 14.07
CA ASP A 129 -8.66 -3.24 15.16
C ASP A 129 -9.54 -2.11 14.63
N LEU A 130 -9.13 -1.43 13.56
CA LEU A 130 -9.97 -0.42 12.89
C LEU A 130 -11.32 -0.99 12.45
N PHE A 131 -11.33 -2.17 11.87
CA PHE A 131 -12.58 -2.78 11.40
C PHE A 131 -13.52 -3.16 12.54
N LYS A 132 -12.98 -3.59 13.69
CA LYS A 132 -13.75 -3.77 14.94
C LYS A 132 -14.30 -2.43 15.46
N ASP A 133 -13.50 -1.36 15.42
CA ASP A 133 -13.94 -0.02 15.81
C ASP A 133 -15.06 0.53 14.91
N LEU A 134 -15.12 0.14 13.64
CA LEU A 134 -16.18 0.55 12.71
C LEU A 134 -17.57 -0.02 13.11
N GLU A 135 -17.63 -1.08 13.91
CA GLU A 135 -18.89 -1.59 14.45
C GLU A 135 -19.62 -0.53 15.31
N ALA A 136 -18.86 0.29 16.05
CA ALA A 136 -19.42 1.40 16.81
C ALA A 136 -20.08 2.49 15.93
N PHE A 137 -19.73 2.53 14.65
CA PHE A 137 -20.34 3.39 13.65
C PHE A 137 -21.46 2.68 12.84
N GLY A 138 -21.82 1.46 13.25
CA GLY A 138 -22.87 0.66 12.62
C GLY A 138 -22.45 0.00 11.31
N ILE A 139 -21.16 -0.19 11.08
CA ILE A 139 -20.60 -0.89 9.92
C ILE A 139 -20.14 -2.27 10.37
N THR A 140 -20.69 -3.33 9.79
CA THR A 140 -20.34 -4.71 10.13
C THR A 140 -19.22 -5.24 9.24
N THR A 141 -18.21 -5.86 9.84
CA THR A 141 -17.13 -6.53 9.12
C THR A 141 -17.28 -8.04 9.18
N HIS A 142 -17.29 -8.68 8.01
CA HIS A 142 -17.21 -10.15 7.89
C HIS A 142 -15.76 -10.52 7.60
N PHE A 143 -15.08 -11.05 8.61
CA PHE A 143 -13.73 -11.60 8.45
C PHE A 143 -13.79 -12.99 7.83
N ILE A 144 -13.07 -13.21 6.73
CA ILE A 144 -12.94 -14.50 6.05
C ILE A 144 -11.48 -14.96 6.08
N PRO A 145 -11.19 -16.27 6.02
CA PRO A 145 -9.82 -16.77 6.11
C PRO A 145 -8.89 -16.17 5.06
N HIS A 146 -9.28 -16.23 3.79
CA HIS A 146 -8.50 -15.70 2.67
C HIS A 146 -9.37 -14.89 1.72
N ILE A 147 -8.79 -13.89 1.05
CA ILE A 147 -9.48 -13.12 0.00
C ILE A 147 -9.46 -13.93 -1.29
N THR A 148 -10.36 -14.92 -1.37
CA THR A 148 -10.59 -15.77 -2.53
C THR A 148 -12.06 -15.74 -2.92
N VAL A 149 -12.37 -16.09 -4.17
CA VAL A 149 -13.77 -16.19 -4.62
C VAL A 149 -14.53 -17.24 -3.82
N GLU A 150 -13.86 -18.33 -3.44
CA GLU A 150 -14.45 -19.42 -2.66
C GLU A 150 -14.90 -18.94 -1.26
N ASP A 151 -14.08 -18.16 -0.57
CA ASP A 151 -14.39 -17.65 0.77
C ASP A 151 -15.34 -16.44 0.75
N ILE A 152 -15.28 -15.62 -0.31
CA ILE A 152 -16.16 -14.43 -0.46
C ILE A 152 -17.61 -14.86 -0.77
N LYS A 153 -17.79 -15.81 -1.67
CA LYS A 153 -19.10 -16.18 -2.22
C LYS A 153 -20.16 -16.57 -1.18
N PRO A 154 -19.86 -17.34 -0.13
CA PRO A 154 -20.84 -17.71 0.90
C PRO A 154 -21.29 -16.53 1.78
N VAL A 155 -20.48 -15.48 1.90
CA VAL A 155 -20.73 -14.32 2.77
C VAL A 155 -21.36 -13.16 2.00
N LEU A 156 -21.21 -13.16 0.66
CA LEU A 156 -21.64 -12.06 -0.19
C LEU A 156 -23.18 -11.89 -0.12
N ASN A 157 -23.61 -10.66 0.21
CA ASN A 157 -25.02 -10.27 0.26
C ASN A 157 -25.21 -8.83 -0.23
N GLN A 158 -26.44 -8.32 -0.22
CA GLN A 158 -26.77 -6.97 -0.76
C GLN A 158 -26.22 -5.81 0.09
N ASN A 159 -25.95 -6.05 1.37
CA ASN A 159 -25.39 -5.03 2.29
C ASN A 159 -23.89 -4.89 2.15
N ILE A 160 -23.20 -5.88 1.56
CA ILE A 160 -21.76 -5.79 1.27
C ILE A 160 -21.52 -4.66 0.27
N LYS A 161 -20.79 -3.64 0.71
CA LYS A 161 -20.46 -2.45 -0.09
C LYS A 161 -19.01 -2.41 -0.54
N ALA A 162 -18.14 -3.22 0.04
CA ALA A 162 -16.76 -3.34 -0.38
C ALA A 162 -16.16 -4.68 0.08
N VAL A 163 -15.13 -5.12 -0.63
CA VAL A 163 -14.19 -6.13 -0.14
C VAL A 163 -12.85 -5.46 0.05
N PHE A 164 -12.19 -5.72 1.17
CA PHE A 164 -10.88 -5.19 1.50
C PHE A 164 -9.86 -6.32 1.70
N GLY A 165 -8.66 -6.18 1.11
CA GLY A 165 -7.58 -7.14 1.29
C GLY A 165 -6.20 -6.50 1.16
N GLU A 166 -5.18 -7.12 1.77
CA GLU A 166 -3.78 -6.83 1.50
C GLU A 166 -3.29 -7.69 0.34
N ILE A 167 -2.58 -7.11 -0.63
CA ILE A 167 -2.08 -7.86 -1.81
C ILE A 167 -1.11 -8.96 -1.39
N ILE A 168 -0.23 -8.65 -0.43
CA ILE A 168 0.61 -9.59 0.30
C ILE A 168 0.39 -9.28 1.77
N GLY A 169 -0.21 -10.20 2.50
CA GLY A 169 -0.55 -10.03 3.92
C GLY A 169 0.68 -9.85 4.81
N ASN A 170 0.52 -9.18 5.94
CA ASN A 170 1.58 -8.95 6.92
C ASN A 170 1.07 -9.26 8.33
N PRO A 171 1.56 -10.32 8.98
CA PRO A 171 2.76 -11.09 8.65
C PRO A 171 2.51 -12.46 8.01
N GLY A 172 1.27 -12.88 7.75
CA GLY A 172 0.92 -14.21 7.24
C GLY A 172 1.46 -14.49 5.84
N LEU A 173 1.67 -13.44 5.03
CA LEU A 173 2.22 -13.48 3.68
C LEU A 173 1.34 -14.21 2.65
N ASP A 174 0.03 -14.27 2.91
CA ASP A 174 -0.96 -14.71 1.93
C ASP A 174 -0.93 -13.78 0.72
N VAL A 175 -1.07 -14.34 -0.48
CA VAL A 175 -1.08 -13.56 -1.71
C VAL A 175 -2.45 -13.63 -2.36
N VAL A 176 -3.04 -12.46 -2.62
CA VAL A 176 -4.35 -12.36 -3.27
C VAL A 176 -4.23 -12.40 -4.79
N ASN A 177 -5.03 -13.24 -5.45
CA ASN A 177 -5.23 -13.19 -6.89
C ASN A 177 -6.16 -12.03 -7.26
N ILE A 178 -5.57 -10.85 -7.53
CA ILE A 178 -6.33 -9.62 -7.72
C ILE A 178 -7.30 -9.75 -8.89
N LYS A 179 -6.86 -10.32 -10.00
CA LYS A 179 -7.70 -10.41 -11.21
C LYS A 179 -8.94 -11.28 -10.97
N GLU A 180 -8.76 -12.45 -10.41
CA GLU A 180 -9.85 -13.41 -10.18
C GLU A 180 -10.89 -12.82 -9.20
N VAL A 181 -10.42 -12.24 -8.10
CA VAL A 181 -11.28 -11.64 -7.10
C VAL A 181 -12.01 -10.42 -7.67
N SER A 182 -11.30 -9.55 -8.40
CA SER A 182 -11.91 -8.35 -9.00
C SER A 182 -12.98 -8.70 -10.03
N ASP A 183 -12.71 -9.67 -10.91
CA ASP A 183 -13.68 -10.10 -11.94
C ASP A 183 -14.98 -10.57 -11.26
N PHE A 184 -14.88 -11.42 -10.23
CA PHE A 184 -16.03 -11.89 -9.47
C PHE A 184 -16.79 -10.76 -8.76
N LEU A 185 -16.07 -9.84 -8.11
CA LEU A 185 -16.69 -8.73 -7.39
C LEU A 185 -17.40 -7.75 -8.34
N HIS A 186 -16.83 -7.47 -9.51
CA HIS A 186 -17.43 -6.59 -10.50
C HIS A 186 -18.72 -7.16 -11.06
N GLU A 187 -18.79 -8.47 -11.29
CA GLU A 187 -20.04 -9.15 -11.68
C GLU A 187 -21.17 -8.97 -10.63
N ASN A 188 -20.78 -8.78 -9.37
CA ASN A 188 -21.70 -8.57 -8.25
C ASN A 188 -21.85 -7.08 -7.84
N GLY A 189 -21.25 -6.15 -8.58
CA GLY A 189 -21.33 -4.71 -8.34
C GLY A 189 -20.70 -4.26 -7.02
N VAL A 190 -19.63 -4.94 -6.58
CA VAL A 190 -18.86 -4.64 -5.35
C VAL A 190 -17.45 -4.18 -5.72
N PRO A 191 -16.96 -3.05 -5.20
CA PRO A 191 -15.59 -2.60 -5.45
C PRO A 191 -14.59 -3.42 -4.64
N PHE A 192 -13.41 -3.63 -5.23
CA PHE A 192 -12.27 -4.21 -4.54
C PHE A 192 -11.29 -3.12 -4.11
N ILE A 193 -11.14 -2.94 -2.80
CA ILE A 193 -10.21 -2.00 -2.17
C ILE A 193 -9.01 -2.81 -1.66
N VAL A 194 -7.82 -2.48 -2.12
CA VAL A 194 -6.61 -3.23 -1.75
C VAL A 194 -5.59 -2.34 -1.05
N ASP A 195 -5.00 -2.86 0.01
CA ASP A 195 -3.76 -2.31 0.55
C ASP A 195 -2.57 -2.94 -0.17
N ALA A 196 -1.84 -2.12 -0.90
CA ALA A 196 -0.67 -2.50 -1.68
C ALA A 196 0.66 -2.10 -1.00
N THR A 197 0.64 -1.84 0.30
CA THR A 197 1.82 -1.36 1.05
C THR A 197 3.01 -2.28 0.90
N THR A 198 2.80 -3.60 1.02
CA THR A 198 3.88 -4.62 0.94
C THR A 198 4.32 -4.90 -0.49
N ALA A 199 3.38 -4.88 -1.44
CA ALA A 199 3.67 -5.12 -2.85
C ALA A 199 4.27 -3.90 -3.55
N THR A 200 3.84 -2.69 -3.21
CA THR A 200 4.16 -1.44 -3.89
C THR A 200 3.78 -1.45 -5.38
N PRO A 201 3.73 -0.30 -6.06
CA PRO A 201 3.51 -0.27 -7.50
C PRO A 201 4.68 -0.87 -8.32
N TYR A 202 5.76 -1.29 -7.66
CA TYR A 202 6.88 -1.95 -8.30
C TYR A 202 6.61 -3.41 -8.62
N LEU A 203 6.02 -4.17 -7.68
CA LEU A 203 5.70 -5.59 -7.91
C LEU A 203 4.48 -5.73 -8.81
N ILE A 204 3.46 -4.89 -8.61
CA ILE A 204 2.21 -4.98 -9.35
C ILE A 204 1.56 -3.60 -9.52
N ASN A 205 1.00 -3.34 -10.69
CA ASN A 205 0.01 -2.28 -10.86
C ASN A 205 -1.37 -2.86 -10.55
N ALA A 206 -1.82 -2.70 -9.30
CA ALA A 206 -3.05 -3.29 -8.80
C ALA A 206 -4.30 -2.79 -9.53
N LEU A 207 -4.34 -1.51 -9.92
CA LEU A 207 -5.44 -0.95 -10.73
C LEU A 207 -5.52 -1.56 -12.13
N ALA A 208 -4.37 -1.90 -12.72
CA ALA A 208 -4.35 -2.59 -14.01
C ALA A 208 -4.75 -4.06 -13.88
N ALA A 209 -4.48 -4.69 -12.73
CA ALA A 209 -4.86 -6.05 -12.42
C ALA A 209 -6.35 -6.22 -12.09
N GLY A 210 -7.07 -5.12 -11.76
CA GLY A 210 -8.52 -5.13 -11.54
C GLY A 210 -8.99 -4.47 -10.25
N ALA A 211 -8.11 -4.13 -9.31
CA ALA A 211 -8.50 -3.38 -8.11
C ALA A 211 -9.11 -2.02 -8.49
N ASP A 212 -10.05 -1.55 -7.69
CA ASP A 212 -10.73 -0.27 -7.92
C ASP A 212 -10.08 0.87 -7.17
N ILE A 213 -9.74 0.62 -5.91
CA ILE A 213 -9.06 1.57 -5.01
C ILE A 213 -7.81 0.90 -4.47
N VAL A 214 -6.68 1.60 -4.58
CA VAL A 214 -5.39 1.16 -4.04
C VAL A 214 -4.98 2.07 -2.90
N ILE A 215 -4.56 1.48 -1.80
CA ILE A 215 -4.07 2.18 -0.62
C ILE A 215 -2.61 1.79 -0.38
N HIS A 216 -1.82 2.76 0.04
CA HIS A 216 -0.47 2.50 0.57
C HIS A 216 -0.27 3.23 1.89
N SER A 217 0.24 2.55 2.88
CA SER A 217 1.00 3.22 3.94
C SER A 217 2.32 3.68 3.33
N SER A 218 2.34 4.91 2.80
CA SER A 218 3.53 5.45 2.14
C SER A 218 4.70 5.73 3.10
N SER A 219 4.47 5.58 4.41
CA SER A 219 5.52 5.53 5.46
C SER A 219 6.52 4.41 5.25
N LYS A 220 6.13 3.33 4.54
CA LYS A 220 6.87 2.08 4.42
C LYS A 220 7.79 2.11 3.20
N TYR A 221 7.67 1.19 2.29
CA TYR A 221 8.55 1.06 1.11
C TYR A 221 8.61 2.31 0.22
N ILE A 222 7.50 3.09 0.09
CA ILE A 222 7.50 4.31 -0.72
C ILE A 222 8.49 5.33 -0.12
N ASN A 223 8.42 5.58 1.18
CA ASN A 223 9.38 6.42 1.89
C ASN A 223 10.76 5.76 1.95
N GLY A 224 10.83 4.53 2.42
CA GLY A 224 12.02 3.68 2.49
C GLY A 224 13.03 4.02 3.57
N SER A 225 12.98 5.19 4.17
CA SER A 225 13.98 5.68 5.14
C SER A 225 13.48 5.71 6.59
N GLY A 226 12.20 5.37 6.82
CA GLY A 226 11.61 5.37 8.16
C GLY A 226 11.50 6.76 8.80
N ASN A 227 11.48 7.83 8.01
CA ASN A 227 11.59 9.22 8.47
C ASN A 227 10.30 10.05 8.30
N ALA A 228 9.21 9.44 7.78
CA ALA A 228 7.91 10.09 7.62
C ALA A 228 6.75 9.11 7.84
N ILE A 229 5.71 9.57 8.51
CA ILE A 229 4.42 8.88 8.59
C ILE A 229 3.50 9.48 7.54
N SER A 230 2.84 8.60 6.75
CA SER A 230 2.00 9.01 5.63
C SER A 230 1.17 7.84 5.09
N GLY A 231 0.11 8.18 4.36
CA GLY A 231 -0.70 7.24 3.59
C GLY A 231 -1.12 7.88 2.27
N ILE A 232 -1.59 7.07 1.34
CA ILE A 232 -2.14 7.55 0.08
C ILE A 232 -3.20 6.60 -0.46
N ILE A 233 -4.24 7.15 -1.04
CA ILE A 233 -5.34 6.46 -1.71
C ILE A 233 -5.25 6.79 -3.19
N VAL A 234 -5.38 5.80 -4.05
CA VAL A 234 -5.44 5.99 -5.52
C VAL A 234 -6.72 5.37 -6.06
N ASP A 235 -7.50 6.18 -6.77
CA ASP A 235 -8.75 5.78 -7.41
C ASP A 235 -8.50 5.38 -8.86
N GLY A 236 -8.90 4.17 -9.24
CA GLY A 236 -8.83 3.68 -10.62
C GLY A 236 -9.83 4.37 -11.55
N GLY A 237 -10.93 4.89 -11.03
CA GLY A 237 -11.99 5.57 -11.77
C GLY A 237 -12.74 4.68 -12.76
N LYS A 238 -12.66 3.36 -12.60
CA LYS A 238 -13.30 2.38 -13.50
C LYS A 238 -14.58 1.82 -12.91
N PHE A 239 -14.67 1.72 -11.60
CA PHE A 239 -15.84 1.17 -10.93
C PHE A 239 -17.07 2.06 -11.15
N GLN A 240 -18.19 1.41 -11.49
CA GLN A 240 -19.46 2.09 -11.75
C GLN A 240 -20.27 2.16 -10.45
N TRP A 241 -20.24 3.33 -9.81
CA TRP A 241 -20.98 3.56 -8.56
C TRP A 241 -22.49 3.63 -8.82
N ASP A 242 -23.16 2.51 -8.62
CA ASP A 242 -24.63 2.46 -8.68
C ASP A 242 -25.24 3.36 -7.58
N LYS A 243 -26.16 4.25 -7.98
CA LYS A 243 -26.67 5.30 -7.09
C LYS A 243 -27.63 4.79 -6.00
N GLU A 244 -28.27 3.66 -6.26
CA GLU A 244 -29.18 3.04 -5.29
C GLU A 244 -28.37 2.21 -4.29
N ARG A 245 -27.35 1.49 -4.78
CA ARG A 245 -26.45 0.71 -3.93
C ARG A 245 -25.50 1.60 -3.12
N TYR A 246 -25.03 2.72 -3.70
CA TYR A 246 -24.08 3.67 -3.08
C TYR A 246 -24.69 5.08 -3.02
N PRO A 247 -25.70 5.31 -2.16
CA PRO A 247 -26.41 6.61 -2.11
C PRO A 247 -25.48 7.77 -1.76
N ALA A 248 -24.40 7.52 -1.00
CA ALA A 248 -23.37 8.51 -0.69
C ALA A 248 -22.63 9.04 -1.94
N MET A 249 -22.61 8.28 -3.04
CA MET A 249 -21.97 8.67 -4.30
C MET A 249 -22.92 9.41 -5.25
N LYS A 250 -24.24 9.49 -4.93
CA LYS A 250 -25.27 10.01 -5.82
C LYS A 250 -25.00 11.42 -6.32
N GLU A 251 -24.66 12.34 -5.42
CA GLU A 251 -24.37 13.74 -5.76
C GLU A 251 -23.06 13.90 -6.55
N TYR A 252 -22.13 12.97 -6.38
CA TYR A 252 -20.80 12.98 -7.01
C TYR A 252 -20.79 12.27 -8.36
N SER A 253 -21.83 11.52 -8.71
CA SER A 253 -21.94 10.80 -10.00
C SER A 253 -21.79 11.71 -11.23
N LYS A 254 -22.10 12.99 -11.10
CA LYS A 254 -21.90 14.02 -12.14
C LYS A 254 -20.43 14.20 -12.54
N TYR A 255 -19.49 13.78 -11.70
CA TYR A 255 -18.04 13.83 -11.99
C TYR A 255 -17.55 12.59 -12.73
N GLY A 256 -18.41 11.61 -13.06
CA GLY A 256 -18.05 10.41 -13.80
C GLY A 256 -16.94 9.62 -13.12
N LYS A 257 -15.86 9.32 -13.83
CA LYS A 257 -14.71 8.58 -13.31
C LYS A 257 -13.98 9.22 -12.12
N PHE A 258 -14.27 10.48 -11.79
CA PHE A 258 -13.71 11.19 -10.64
C PHE A 258 -14.66 11.21 -9.44
N ALA A 259 -15.81 10.55 -9.51
CA ALA A 259 -16.84 10.62 -8.47
C ALA A 259 -16.29 10.26 -7.08
N TYR A 260 -15.55 9.17 -6.96
CA TYR A 260 -14.97 8.71 -5.71
C TYR A 260 -13.95 9.73 -5.13
N THR A 261 -13.00 10.15 -5.94
CA THR A 261 -11.98 11.14 -5.52
C THR A 261 -12.61 12.49 -5.21
N ALA A 262 -13.65 12.91 -5.96
CA ALA A 262 -14.35 14.18 -5.72
C ALA A 262 -15.06 14.18 -4.37
N ARG A 263 -15.77 13.09 -4.01
CA ARG A 263 -16.40 12.95 -2.70
C ARG A 263 -15.37 12.95 -1.59
N LEU A 264 -14.33 12.15 -1.75
CA LEU A 264 -13.26 12.04 -0.76
C LEU A 264 -12.64 13.41 -0.43
N ARG A 265 -12.33 14.22 -1.45
CA ARG A 265 -11.73 15.56 -1.28
C ARG A 265 -12.68 16.63 -0.78
N ASN A 266 -13.95 16.57 -1.14
CA ASN A 266 -14.89 17.61 -0.75
C ASN A 266 -15.56 17.34 0.60
N ASP A 267 -15.70 16.06 0.98
CA ASP A 267 -16.40 15.64 2.20
C ASP A 267 -15.46 14.92 3.17
N VAL A 268 -15.28 13.61 3.00
CA VAL A 268 -14.78 12.73 4.04
C VAL A 268 -13.36 13.09 4.47
N TRP A 269 -12.41 13.07 3.56
CA TRP A 269 -11.01 13.39 3.86
C TRP A 269 -10.83 14.82 4.36
N ARG A 270 -11.48 15.77 3.68
CA ARG A 270 -11.43 17.21 4.05
C ARG A 270 -11.94 17.46 5.45
N ASN A 271 -13.10 16.87 5.78
CA ASN A 271 -13.82 17.17 7.03
C ASN A 271 -13.25 16.40 8.22
N MET A 272 -12.74 15.17 8.00
CA MET A 272 -12.06 14.37 9.03
C MET A 272 -10.62 14.80 9.30
N GLY A 273 -10.05 15.67 8.44
CA GLY A 273 -8.73 16.24 8.67
C GLY A 273 -7.57 15.27 8.41
N GLY A 274 -7.76 14.25 7.56
CA GLY A 274 -6.76 13.25 7.23
C GLY A 274 -5.57 13.72 6.39
N CYS A 275 -5.32 15.05 6.31
CA CYS A 275 -4.33 15.65 5.43
C CYS A 275 -2.89 15.31 5.80
N LEU A 276 -2.04 15.17 4.78
CA LEU A 276 -0.59 14.95 4.93
C LEU A 276 0.15 16.27 5.14
N ALA A 277 1.15 16.28 6.02
CA ALA A 277 2.07 17.40 6.18
C ALA A 277 2.97 17.58 4.94
N PRO A 278 3.21 18.83 4.46
CA PRO A 278 4.03 19.08 3.26
C PRO A 278 5.46 18.50 3.37
N MET A 279 6.10 18.58 4.53
CA MET A 279 7.42 18.00 4.75
C MET A 279 7.41 16.49 4.54
N ASN A 280 6.40 15.77 5.08
CA ASN A 280 6.29 14.32 4.90
C ASN A 280 6.03 13.96 3.43
N ALA A 281 5.23 14.76 2.70
CA ALA A 281 5.04 14.59 1.27
C ALA A 281 6.37 14.73 0.50
N TYR A 282 7.19 15.72 0.85
CA TYR A 282 8.51 15.91 0.23
C TYR A 282 9.44 14.74 0.50
N LEU A 283 9.53 14.25 1.74
CA LEU A 283 10.33 13.08 2.09
C LEU A 283 9.88 11.83 1.33
N ASN A 284 8.58 11.66 1.12
CA ASN A 284 8.04 10.57 0.30
C ASN A 284 8.38 10.72 -1.19
N ILE A 285 8.45 11.94 -1.73
CA ILE A 285 8.91 12.17 -3.10
C ILE A 285 10.35 11.69 -3.26
N LEU A 286 11.23 12.03 -2.31
CA LEU A 286 12.64 11.57 -2.33
C LEU A 286 12.73 10.04 -2.28
N GLY A 287 11.96 9.40 -1.39
CA GLY A 287 11.90 7.94 -1.30
C GLY A 287 11.36 7.29 -2.57
N LEU A 288 10.32 7.87 -3.16
CA LEU A 288 9.67 7.34 -4.37
C LEU A 288 10.64 7.28 -5.57
N GLU A 289 11.53 8.28 -5.71
CA GLU A 289 12.48 8.33 -6.83
C GLU A 289 13.43 7.13 -6.89
N THR A 290 13.68 6.48 -5.76
CA THR A 290 14.54 5.28 -5.65
C THR A 290 13.77 3.97 -5.43
N LEU A 291 12.44 4.02 -5.38
CA LEU A 291 11.60 2.86 -5.03
C LEU A 291 11.93 1.61 -5.86
N GLY A 292 12.03 1.74 -7.19
CA GLY A 292 12.24 0.58 -8.05
C GLY A 292 13.60 -0.08 -7.85
N ILE A 293 14.65 0.71 -7.59
CA ILE A 293 15.99 0.19 -7.30
C ILE A 293 16.00 -0.52 -5.95
N ARG A 294 15.40 0.10 -4.92
CA ARG A 294 15.31 -0.47 -3.57
C ARG A 294 14.48 -1.77 -3.57
N MET A 295 13.28 -1.76 -4.14
CA MET A 295 12.42 -2.94 -4.19
C MET A 295 13.09 -4.12 -4.88
N LYS A 296 13.83 -3.88 -5.97
CA LYS A 296 14.58 -4.93 -6.63
C LYS A 296 15.57 -5.62 -5.68
N VAL A 297 16.39 -4.85 -4.95
CA VAL A 297 17.40 -5.39 -4.04
C VAL A 297 16.73 -6.03 -2.82
N LEU A 298 15.75 -5.35 -2.21
CA LEU A 298 15.01 -5.86 -1.04
C LEU A 298 14.39 -7.24 -1.31
N CYS A 299 13.70 -7.42 -2.45
CA CYS A 299 13.09 -8.69 -2.82
C CYS A 299 14.14 -9.78 -3.13
N GLN A 300 15.26 -9.40 -3.75
CA GLN A 300 16.35 -10.34 -4.02
C GLN A 300 17.01 -10.81 -2.72
N ASN A 301 17.29 -9.88 -1.80
CA ASN A 301 17.83 -10.20 -0.48
C ASN A 301 16.87 -11.10 0.31
N ALA A 302 15.56 -10.78 0.31
CA ALA A 302 14.55 -11.58 1.00
C ALA A 302 14.50 -13.03 0.47
N LEU A 303 14.49 -13.21 -0.84
CA LEU A 303 14.50 -14.54 -1.46
C LEU A 303 15.78 -15.31 -1.13
N THR A 304 16.93 -14.64 -1.20
CA THR A 304 18.24 -15.26 -0.91
C THR A 304 18.35 -15.66 0.55
N LEU A 305 17.95 -14.78 1.46
CA LEU A 305 17.90 -15.05 2.89
C LEU A 305 16.92 -16.20 3.21
N ALA A 306 15.70 -16.17 2.65
CA ALA A 306 14.70 -17.22 2.85
C ALA A 306 15.24 -18.60 2.43
N LYS A 307 15.87 -18.72 1.25
CA LYS A 307 16.50 -19.96 0.77
C LYS A 307 17.66 -20.43 1.64
N ALA A 308 18.39 -19.53 2.29
CA ALA A 308 19.46 -19.89 3.21
C ALA A 308 18.87 -20.40 4.54
N LEU A 309 17.88 -19.71 5.09
CA LEU A 309 17.24 -20.07 6.36
C LEU A 309 16.45 -21.39 6.26
N GLU A 310 15.82 -21.68 5.13
CA GLU A 310 15.08 -22.94 4.89
C GLU A 310 15.97 -24.19 5.07
N LYS A 311 17.29 -24.04 4.93
CA LYS A 311 18.27 -25.14 5.11
C LYS A 311 18.72 -25.32 6.55
N LEU A 312 18.38 -24.40 7.45
CA LEU A 312 18.81 -24.47 8.84
C LEU A 312 17.91 -25.41 9.64
N PRO A 313 18.47 -26.28 10.47
CA PRO A 313 17.68 -27.19 11.31
C PRO A 313 16.86 -26.42 12.33
N GLY A 314 15.63 -26.86 12.61
CA GLY A 314 14.77 -26.27 13.62
C GLY A 314 14.07 -24.96 13.22
N ILE A 315 14.26 -24.52 11.97
CA ILE A 315 13.62 -23.31 11.41
C ILE A 315 12.63 -23.71 10.32
N THR A 316 11.42 -23.19 10.39
CA THR A 316 10.45 -23.22 9.29
C THR A 316 10.34 -21.82 8.71
N VAL A 317 10.45 -21.70 7.39
CA VAL A 317 10.42 -20.41 6.68
C VAL A 317 9.12 -20.28 5.90
N ASN A 318 8.47 -19.11 6.02
CA ASN A 318 7.37 -18.72 5.15
C ASN A 318 7.79 -17.50 4.33
N TYR A 319 7.83 -17.65 3.02
CA TYR A 319 8.08 -16.58 2.05
C TYR A 319 7.43 -16.92 0.70
N PRO A 320 6.60 -16.04 0.12
CA PRO A 320 5.80 -16.37 -1.06
C PRO A 320 6.59 -16.74 -2.31
N GLY A 321 7.86 -16.32 -2.39
CA GLY A 321 8.75 -16.61 -3.53
C GLY A 321 9.52 -17.92 -3.43
N LEU A 322 9.39 -18.72 -2.35
CA LEU A 322 10.03 -20.04 -2.24
C LEU A 322 9.29 -21.10 -3.09
N GLU A 323 10.02 -22.08 -3.59
CA GLU A 323 9.44 -23.24 -4.31
C GLU A 323 8.49 -24.05 -3.41
N SER A 324 8.70 -24.03 -2.10
CA SER A 324 7.86 -24.68 -1.09
C SER A 324 6.56 -23.91 -0.78
N SER A 325 6.44 -22.66 -1.25
CA SER A 325 5.28 -21.81 -0.97
C SER A 325 4.07 -22.21 -1.83
N PRO A 326 2.85 -22.27 -1.24
CA PRO A 326 1.62 -22.48 -2.01
C PRO A 326 1.34 -21.31 -2.99
N TYR A 327 1.93 -20.15 -2.76
CA TYR A 327 1.75 -18.96 -3.59
C TYR A 327 2.77 -18.80 -4.71
N LYS A 328 3.74 -19.72 -4.84
CA LYS A 328 4.86 -19.57 -5.80
C LYS A 328 4.39 -19.32 -7.23
N THR A 329 3.43 -20.10 -7.71
CA THR A 329 2.88 -19.95 -9.07
C THR A 329 2.24 -18.57 -9.25
N LEU A 330 1.42 -18.13 -8.30
CA LEU A 330 0.76 -16.82 -8.34
C LEU A 330 1.78 -15.67 -8.28
N VAL A 331 2.84 -15.82 -7.48
CA VAL A 331 3.95 -14.85 -7.39
C VAL A 331 4.68 -14.74 -8.73
N ASP A 332 4.93 -15.86 -9.41
CA ASP A 332 5.58 -15.84 -10.73
C ASP A 332 4.71 -15.14 -11.78
N GLU A 333 3.42 -15.45 -11.81
CA GLU A 333 2.46 -14.86 -12.75
C GLU A 333 2.17 -13.38 -12.48
N GLN A 334 1.92 -13.03 -11.22
CA GLN A 334 1.43 -11.70 -10.84
C GLN A 334 2.55 -10.70 -10.58
N PHE A 335 3.68 -11.15 -10.02
CA PHE A 335 4.80 -10.30 -9.59
C PHE A 335 6.12 -10.57 -10.31
N GLY A 336 6.12 -11.43 -11.33
CA GLY A 336 7.34 -11.77 -12.07
C GLY A 336 8.40 -12.47 -11.21
N GLY A 337 7.98 -13.26 -10.23
CA GLY A 337 8.84 -14.07 -9.36
C GLY A 337 9.37 -13.35 -8.11
N LEU A 338 8.95 -12.11 -7.83
CA LEU A 338 9.39 -11.34 -6.67
C LEU A 338 8.35 -11.42 -5.54
N GLY A 339 8.64 -12.16 -4.47
CA GLY A 339 7.71 -12.42 -3.35
C GLY A 339 7.59 -11.30 -2.29
N GLY A 340 8.06 -10.07 -2.56
CA GLY A 340 8.11 -9.00 -1.58
C GLY A 340 9.40 -9.01 -0.75
N ALA A 341 9.44 -8.22 0.33
CA ALA A 341 10.63 -8.08 1.16
C ALA A 341 10.37 -8.39 2.65
N ILE A 342 9.30 -9.13 2.93
CA ILE A 342 8.99 -9.67 4.25
C ILE A 342 9.04 -11.19 4.17
N LEU A 343 9.65 -11.81 5.16
CA LEU A 343 9.52 -13.23 5.41
C LEU A 343 9.23 -13.48 6.89
N THR A 344 8.65 -14.61 7.21
CA THR A 344 8.49 -15.07 8.59
C THR A 344 9.21 -16.39 8.80
N ILE A 345 9.71 -16.59 10.01
CA ILE A 345 10.28 -17.86 10.43
C ILE A 345 9.64 -18.31 11.74
N ARG A 346 9.56 -19.62 11.94
CA ARG A 346 9.17 -20.24 13.18
C ARG A 346 10.39 -20.90 13.82
N ALA A 347 10.61 -20.64 15.13
CA ALA A 347 11.77 -21.09 15.89
C ALA A 347 11.48 -22.23 16.87
N GLY A 348 10.28 -22.85 16.74
CA GLY A 348 9.84 -24.00 17.55
C GLY A 348 9.30 -23.65 18.93
N SER A 349 9.67 -22.50 19.50
CA SER A 349 9.11 -21.99 20.75
C SER A 349 9.31 -20.48 20.89
N ARG A 350 8.49 -19.85 21.74
CA ARG A 350 8.65 -18.44 22.11
C ARG A 350 10.04 -18.12 22.68
N GLU A 351 10.55 -19.00 23.53
CA GLU A 351 11.86 -18.83 24.15
C GLU A 351 12.95 -18.82 23.07
N ASN A 352 12.89 -19.75 22.12
CA ASN A 352 13.81 -19.80 21.00
C ASN A 352 13.70 -18.56 20.11
N ALA A 353 12.46 -18.11 19.83
CA ALA A 353 12.25 -16.89 19.06
C ALA A 353 12.93 -15.67 19.69
N PHE A 354 12.77 -15.49 21.00
CA PHE A 354 13.43 -14.40 21.74
C PHE A 354 14.95 -14.56 21.79
N LYS A 355 15.48 -15.77 22.03
CA LYS A 355 16.93 -16.03 21.99
C LYS A 355 17.50 -15.71 20.63
N LEU A 356 16.84 -16.15 19.55
CA LEU A 356 17.28 -15.87 18.19
C LEU A 356 17.30 -14.36 17.94
N ILE A 357 16.18 -13.64 18.16
CA ILE A 357 16.09 -12.20 17.97
C ILE A 357 17.20 -11.46 18.74
N ASN A 358 17.39 -11.81 20.02
CA ASN A 358 18.37 -11.15 20.89
C ASN A 358 19.83 -11.48 20.53
N SER A 359 20.06 -12.53 19.71
CA SER A 359 21.39 -12.93 19.25
C SER A 359 21.82 -12.28 17.93
N LEU A 360 20.90 -11.59 17.24
CA LEU A 360 21.18 -10.89 15.99
C LEU A 360 22.07 -9.66 16.25
N LYS A 361 23.00 -9.38 15.34
CA LYS A 361 23.97 -8.29 15.45
C LYS A 361 23.64 -7.10 14.54
N TYR A 362 23.08 -7.37 13.36
CA TYR A 362 22.78 -6.33 12.35
C TYR A 362 21.30 -6.00 12.25
N ALA A 363 20.43 -7.01 12.30
CA ALA A 363 19.00 -6.78 12.27
C ALA A 363 18.53 -6.04 13.52
N LEU A 364 17.72 -4.99 13.34
CA LEU A 364 17.24 -4.15 14.42
C LEU A 364 15.86 -4.66 14.93
N ILE A 365 15.68 -4.63 16.24
CA ILE A 365 14.39 -4.94 16.86
C ILE A 365 13.50 -3.69 16.75
N ALA A 366 12.61 -3.67 15.74
CA ALA A 366 11.72 -2.53 15.48
C ALA A 366 10.43 -2.95 14.75
N THR A 367 9.31 -2.34 15.12
CA THR A 367 7.97 -2.67 14.61
C THR A 367 7.66 -2.10 13.23
N ASN A 368 8.63 -1.63 12.47
CA ASN A 368 8.45 -1.10 11.13
C ASN A 368 8.67 -2.16 10.04
N ILE A 369 8.36 -1.83 8.78
CA ILE A 369 8.68 -2.57 7.55
C ILE A 369 9.11 -1.61 6.46
N GLY A 370 9.81 -2.11 5.44
CA GLY A 370 10.19 -1.31 4.27
C GLY A 370 11.26 -0.27 4.54
N ASP A 371 12.00 -0.40 5.64
CA ASP A 371 13.20 0.38 5.95
C ASP A 371 14.38 -0.09 5.09
N LEU A 372 15.42 0.73 5.02
CA LEU A 372 16.69 0.36 4.37
C LEU A 372 17.44 -0.73 5.16
N ARG A 373 17.15 -0.83 6.46
CA ARG A 373 17.77 -1.78 7.41
C ARG A 373 16.86 -2.97 7.62
N THR A 374 17.44 -4.13 7.86
CA THR A 374 16.70 -5.32 8.26
C THR A 374 16.11 -5.15 9.66
N LEU A 375 14.79 -5.36 9.76
CA LEU A 375 14.05 -5.22 11.01
C LEU A 375 13.42 -6.55 11.40
N VAL A 376 13.43 -6.86 12.69
CA VAL A 376 12.86 -8.09 13.24
C VAL A 376 11.93 -7.80 14.41
N ILE A 377 10.86 -8.58 14.51
CA ILE A 377 9.97 -8.59 15.68
C ILE A 377 9.45 -10.00 15.96
N HIS A 378 9.10 -10.24 17.21
CA HIS A 378 8.21 -11.34 17.58
C HIS A 378 6.76 -10.90 17.39
N ALA A 379 6.10 -11.42 16.35
CA ALA A 379 4.82 -10.89 15.86
C ALA A 379 3.70 -10.99 16.93
N ALA A 380 3.57 -12.14 17.60
CA ALA A 380 2.52 -12.40 18.58
C ALA A 380 2.57 -11.45 19.80
N SER A 381 3.78 -11.06 20.25
CA SER A 381 3.94 -10.17 21.41
C SER A 381 4.04 -8.69 21.06
N THR A 382 3.86 -8.30 19.81
CA THR A 382 3.97 -6.91 19.34
C THR A 382 2.74 -6.49 18.55
N ILE A 383 2.74 -6.69 17.25
CA ILE A 383 1.67 -6.22 16.35
C ILE A 383 0.35 -6.99 16.48
N TYR A 384 0.35 -8.13 17.17
CA TYR A 384 -0.82 -8.96 17.47
C TYR A 384 -1.03 -9.15 18.99
N LEU A 385 -0.46 -8.28 19.83
CA LEU A 385 -0.53 -8.40 21.30
C LEU A 385 -1.97 -8.41 21.83
N HIS A 386 -2.87 -7.69 21.18
CA HIS A 386 -4.27 -7.55 21.60
C HIS A 386 -5.22 -8.52 20.88
N SER A 387 -4.71 -9.34 19.96
CA SER A 387 -5.48 -10.35 19.24
C SER A 387 -5.61 -11.61 20.07
N THR A 388 -6.74 -12.30 19.94
CA THR A 388 -6.93 -13.64 20.52
C THR A 388 -6.01 -14.65 19.83
N GLN A 389 -5.82 -15.81 20.47
CA GLN A 389 -5.01 -16.87 19.87
C GLN A 389 -5.59 -17.33 18.51
N GLU A 390 -6.91 -17.43 18.41
CA GLU A 390 -7.60 -17.80 17.16
C GLU A 390 -7.35 -16.77 16.06
N GLU A 391 -7.44 -15.48 16.36
CA GLU A 391 -7.13 -14.40 15.42
C GLU A 391 -5.65 -14.42 14.98
N GLN A 392 -4.75 -14.71 15.92
CA GLN A 392 -3.32 -14.84 15.61
C GLN A 392 -3.08 -16.02 14.64
N GLU A 393 -3.65 -17.18 14.92
CA GLU A 393 -3.51 -18.38 14.08
C GLU A 393 -4.11 -18.17 12.68
N HIS A 394 -5.28 -17.51 12.57
CA HIS A 394 -5.88 -17.14 11.28
C HIS A 394 -5.00 -16.17 10.48
N ALA A 395 -4.25 -15.32 11.16
CA ALA A 395 -3.29 -14.41 10.53
C ALA A 395 -1.91 -15.05 10.27
N GLY A 396 -1.76 -16.37 10.49
CA GLY A 396 -0.48 -17.07 10.35
C GLY A 396 0.56 -16.70 11.40
N VAL A 397 0.11 -16.19 12.56
CA VAL A 397 0.95 -15.78 13.69
C VAL A 397 0.88 -16.83 14.80
N TYR A 398 2.03 -17.37 15.15
CA TYR A 398 2.15 -18.35 16.24
C TYR A 398 3.11 -17.82 17.31
N ASP A 399 3.11 -18.44 18.48
CA ASP A 399 3.94 -18.01 19.63
C ASP A 399 5.47 -18.14 19.41
N ASP A 400 5.88 -18.73 18.29
CA ASP A 400 7.27 -18.85 17.84
C ASP A 400 7.56 -18.08 16.56
N THR A 401 6.63 -17.22 16.08
CA THR A 401 6.76 -16.51 14.81
C THR A 401 7.60 -15.25 14.93
N ILE A 402 8.67 -15.19 14.15
CA ILE A 402 9.53 -14.02 13.96
C ILE A 402 9.25 -13.46 12.57
N ARG A 403 8.83 -12.17 12.49
CA ARG A 403 8.73 -11.45 11.22
C ARG A 403 10.03 -10.71 10.94
N ILE A 404 10.52 -10.84 9.72
CA ILE A 404 11.73 -10.20 9.21
C ILE A 404 11.36 -9.30 8.03
N SER A 405 11.56 -8.00 8.15
CA SER A 405 11.51 -7.05 7.04
C SER A 405 12.94 -6.84 6.55
N VAL A 406 13.26 -7.42 5.41
CA VAL A 406 14.65 -7.46 4.90
C VAL A 406 15.06 -6.11 4.34
N GLY A 407 16.29 -5.70 4.64
CA GLY A 407 16.90 -4.44 4.25
C GLY A 407 17.83 -4.56 3.03
N LEU A 408 18.67 -3.53 2.88
CA LEU A 408 19.61 -3.37 1.76
C LEU A 408 21.04 -3.77 2.11
N GLU A 409 21.24 -4.39 3.28
CA GLU A 409 22.53 -4.93 3.68
C GLU A 409 23.04 -5.94 2.64
N ASP A 410 24.35 -6.19 2.60
CA ASP A 410 24.91 -7.30 1.84
C ASP A 410 24.29 -8.60 2.38
N VAL A 411 23.66 -9.38 1.51
CA VAL A 411 22.82 -10.51 1.93
C VAL A 411 23.64 -11.61 2.62
N GLU A 412 24.89 -11.72 2.29
CA GLU A 412 25.84 -12.64 2.90
C GLU A 412 26.03 -12.34 4.40
N ASP A 413 26.12 -11.07 4.78
CA ASP A 413 26.20 -10.64 6.18
C ASP A 413 24.93 -10.98 6.95
N LEU A 414 23.75 -10.80 6.32
CA LEU A 414 22.47 -11.22 6.91
C LEU A 414 22.41 -12.74 7.11
N ILE A 415 22.84 -13.52 6.11
CA ILE A 415 22.85 -15.00 6.21
C ILE A 415 23.76 -15.43 7.35
N GLU A 416 24.95 -14.83 7.48
CA GLU A 416 25.87 -15.13 8.58
C GLU A 416 25.25 -14.78 9.94
N ASP A 417 24.63 -13.59 10.04
CA ASP A 417 24.01 -13.10 11.27
C ASP A 417 22.87 -14.02 11.74
N PHE A 418 21.94 -14.39 10.85
CA PHE A 418 20.87 -15.31 11.19
C PHE A 418 21.38 -16.73 11.47
N THR A 419 22.37 -17.21 10.70
CA THR A 419 22.95 -18.54 10.90
C THR A 419 23.63 -18.67 12.27
N GLN A 420 24.36 -17.64 12.72
CA GLN A 420 24.96 -17.66 14.04
C GLN A 420 23.92 -17.57 15.15
N ALA A 421 22.84 -16.79 14.94
CA ALA A 421 21.75 -16.65 15.90
C ALA A 421 20.97 -17.96 16.10
N VAL A 422 20.71 -18.70 15.01
CA VAL A 422 20.05 -20.03 15.05
C VAL A 422 20.83 -21.05 15.86
N LYS A 423 22.17 -20.96 15.93
CA LYS A 423 23.01 -21.88 16.73
C LYS A 423 22.82 -21.71 18.26
N ASN A 424 22.13 -20.65 18.68
CA ASN A 424 21.91 -20.33 20.10
C ASN A 424 20.54 -20.85 20.60
N ILE A 425 19.74 -21.51 19.74
CA ILE A 425 18.39 -22.01 20.05
C ILE A 425 18.30 -23.53 20.00
#